data_39b6c054c0186eeb944af1e4d503909e
#
_entry.id   39b6c054c0186eeb944af1e4d503909e
#
_cell.length_a   1.000
_cell.length_b   1.000
_cell.length_c   1.000
_cell.angle_alpha   90.00
_cell.angle_beta   90.00
_cell.angle_gamma   90.00
#
_symmetry.space_group_name_H-M   'P 1'
#
loop_
_entity.id
_entity.type
_entity.pdbx_description
1 polymer ?
#
loop_
_entity_poly.entity_id
_entity_poly.type
_entity_poly.pdbx_seq_one_letter_code
_entity_poly.pdbx_strand_id
1 'polypeptide(L)'
;KKELIENLGPNFTMCFLDGCPRADKCVRHLAYEVLGGDKSYGSTVMPSSLKDGQCSMFLETKIKHLAKGATHLYDEVRMKHYETIKFKVMGLLGGRTSYYRCIRGVKLISEEQQNAIASLFESYGYDSDNPFDEYVNSF
;
A
#
# COMPACT_ATOMS: atom_id res chain seq x y z
N LYS A 1 -3.41 11.39 -8.51
CA LYS A 1 -3.56 11.82 -7.12
C LYS A 1 -5.01 12.18 -6.77
N LYS A 2 -5.61 13.06 -7.56
CA LYS A 2 -7.01 13.48 -7.37
C LYS A 2 -7.96 12.27 -7.46
N GLU A 3 -7.74 11.40 -8.44
CA GLU A 3 -8.53 10.18 -8.63
C GLU A 3 -8.48 9.27 -7.41
N LEU A 4 -7.30 9.10 -6.80
CA LEU A 4 -7.15 8.30 -5.58
C LEU A 4 -7.91 8.92 -4.42
N ILE A 5 -7.95 10.25 -4.32
CA ILE A 5 -8.72 10.95 -3.29
C ILE A 5 -10.21 10.76 -3.51
N GLU A 6 -10.67 10.87 -4.74
CA GLU A 6 -12.09 10.68 -5.10
C GLU A 6 -12.59 9.27 -4.81
N ASN A 7 -11.69 8.28 -4.84
CA ASN A 7 -12.02 6.88 -4.58
C ASN A 7 -11.90 6.47 -3.10
N LEU A 8 -11.59 7.41 -2.21
CA LEU A 8 -11.61 7.13 -0.78
C LEU A 8 -13.03 6.80 -0.32
N GLY A 9 -13.15 5.85 0.60
CA GLY A 9 -14.45 5.39 1.08
C GLY A 9 -15.28 6.48 1.75
N PRO A 10 -16.60 6.31 1.83
CA PRO A 10 -17.51 7.34 2.37
C PRO A 10 -17.25 7.66 3.84
N ASN A 11 -16.61 6.76 4.57
CA ASN A 11 -16.30 6.92 5.99
C ASN A 11 -14.83 7.30 6.24
N PHE A 12 -14.11 7.71 5.18
CA PHE A 12 -12.71 8.12 5.33
C PHE A 12 -12.63 9.35 6.24
N THR A 13 -11.75 9.29 7.25
CA THR A 13 -11.58 10.39 8.20
C THR A 13 -10.81 11.53 7.56
N MET A 14 -11.47 12.66 7.36
CA MET A 14 -10.90 13.89 6.78
C MET A 14 -10.34 14.80 7.87
N CYS A 15 -9.72 15.92 7.48
CA CYS A 15 -9.21 16.92 8.39
C CYS A 15 -9.45 18.32 7.82
N PHE A 16 -10.11 19.18 8.60
CA PHE A 16 -10.35 20.59 8.22
C PHE A 16 -9.51 21.59 9.00
N LEU A 17 -8.45 21.14 9.66
CA LEU A 17 -7.56 22.00 10.45
C LEU A 17 -6.63 22.81 9.53
N ASP A 18 -6.90 24.11 9.38
CA ASP A 18 -6.11 24.99 8.52
C ASP A 18 -4.75 25.36 9.13
N GLY A 19 -4.63 25.30 10.44
CA GLY A 19 -3.40 25.66 11.14
C GLY A 19 -2.31 24.58 11.13
N CYS A 20 -2.55 23.44 10.51
CA CYS A 20 -1.55 22.37 10.47
C CYS A 20 -0.42 22.71 9.50
N PRO A 21 0.86 22.66 9.94
CA PRO A 21 2.00 23.00 9.07
C PRO A 21 2.21 22.01 7.92
N ARG A 22 1.58 20.82 7.97
CA ARG A 22 1.69 19.79 6.95
C ARG A 22 0.36 19.54 6.21
N ALA A 23 -0.57 20.47 6.26
CA ALA A 23 -1.88 20.32 5.65
C ALA A 23 -1.80 20.00 4.15
N ASP A 24 -0.91 20.66 3.43
CA ASP A 24 -0.71 20.50 2.00
C ASP A 24 -0.12 19.13 1.61
N LYS A 25 0.45 18.40 2.57
CA LYS A 25 1.08 17.09 2.37
C LYS A 25 0.31 15.95 3.04
N CYS A 26 -0.89 16.23 3.54
CA CYS A 26 -1.70 15.26 4.25
C CYS A 26 -2.92 14.85 3.43
N VAL A 27 -3.09 13.55 3.20
CA VAL A 27 -4.23 12.98 2.46
C VAL A 27 -5.55 13.36 3.12
N ARG A 28 -5.61 13.38 4.46
CA ARG A 28 -6.86 13.69 5.19
C ARG A 28 -7.31 15.13 4.95
N HIS A 29 -6.37 16.07 4.91
CA HIS A 29 -6.70 17.48 4.63
C HIS A 29 -7.11 17.66 3.15
N LEU A 30 -6.38 17.05 2.22
CA LEU A 30 -6.73 17.09 0.80
C LEU A 30 -8.08 16.41 0.54
N ALA A 31 -8.40 15.35 1.25
CA ALA A 31 -9.70 14.70 1.15
C ALA A 31 -10.83 15.65 1.57
N TYR A 32 -10.63 16.42 2.62
CA TYR A 32 -11.60 17.45 3.02
C TYR A 32 -11.79 18.51 1.93
N GLU A 33 -10.69 18.99 1.34
CA GLU A 33 -10.78 20.00 0.27
C GLU A 33 -11.52 19.50 -0.96
N VAL A 34 -11.33 18.23 -1.33
CA VAL A 34 -11.92 17.64 -2.54
C VAL A 34 -13.32 17.11 -2.29
N LEU A 35 -13.54 16.42 -1.16
CA LEU A 35 -14.77 15.67 -0.89
C LEU A 35 -15.69 16.32 0.14
N GLY A 36 -15.16 17.22 0.94
CA GLY A 36 -15.88 17.78 2.10
C GLY A 36 -16.91 18.84 1.77
N GLY A 37 -16.78 19.52 0.62
CA GLY A 37 -17.57 20.69 0.28
C GLY A 37 -19.08 20.46 0.22
N ASP A 38 -19.50 19.28 -0.22
CA ASP A 38 -20.92 18.92 -0.39
C ASP A 38 -21.49 18.12 0.78
N LYS A 39 -20.67 17.86 1.81
CA LYS A 39 -21.09 17.05 2.95
C LYS A 39 -21.52 17.92 4.11
N SER A 40 -22.68 17.61 4.68
CA SER A 40 -23.16 18.27 5.90
C SER A 40 -22.63 17.62 7.18
N TYR A 41 -22.09 16.40 7.10
CA TYR A 41 -21.47 15.70 8.23
C TYR A 41 -20.46 14.67 7.73
N GLY A 42 -19.62 14.17 8.63
CA GLY A 42 -18.64 13.14 8.29
C GLY A 42 -17.63 12.94 9.42
N SER A 43 -16.71 11.98 9.23
CA SER A 43 -15.62 11.73 10.17
C SER A 43 -14.52 12.76 9.97
N THR A 44 -13.99 13.31 11.05
CA THR A 44 -12.90 14.28 11.00
C THR A 44 -11.91 14.06 12.13
N VAL A 45 -10.66 14.47 11.88
CA VAL A 45 -9.60 14.49 12.90
C VAL A 45 -9.88 15.61 13.89
N MET A 46 -9.74 15.30 15.18
CA MET A 46 -9.93 16.31 16.25
C MET A 46 -8.68 17.18 16.42
N PRO A 47 -8.85 18.47 16.77
CA PRO A 47 -7.71 19.38 16.98
C PRO A 47 -6.66 18.87 17.97
N SER A 48 -7.08 18.08 18.95
CA SER A 48 -6.18 17.47 19.94
C SER A 48 -5.14 16.51 19.35
N SER A 49 -5.32 16.07 18.11
CA SER A 49 -4.32 15.23 17.42
C SER A 49 -3.08 16.01 17.03
N LEU A 50 -3.17 17.33 16.89
CA LEU A 50 -2.05 18.21 16.56
C LEU A 50 -1.39 18.69 17.84
N LYS A 51 -0.18 18.18 18.10
CA LYS A 51 0.63 18.55 19.28
C LYS A 51 2.05 18.88 18.84
N ASP A 52 2.52 20.06 19.23
CA ASP A 52 3.89 20.52 18.95
C ASP A 52 4.24 20.45 17.45
N GLY A 53 3.29 20.80 16.58
CA GLY A 53 3.46 20.76 15.14
C GLY A 53 3.41 19.36 14.52
N GLN A 54 3.10 18.34 15.32
CA GLN A 54 3.00 16.94 14.85
C GLN A 54 1.60 16.39 15.10
N CYS A 55 1.14 15.58 14.15
CA CYS A 55 -0.19 14.98 14.21
C CYS A 55 -0.08 13.46 14.12
N SER A 56 -0.69 12.75 15.08
CA SER A 56 -0.73 11.30 15.10
C SER A 56 -1.57 10.72 13.95
N MET A 57 -2.45 11.53 13.35
CA MET A 57 -3.32 11.14 12.25
C MET A 57 -2.78 11.57 10.88
N PHE A 58 -1.55 12.10 10.81
CA PHE A 58 -0.93 12.49 9.55
C PHE A 58 -0.82 11.31 8.59
N LEU A 59 -1.26 11.53 7.35
CA LEU A 59 -1.17 10.53 6.28
C LEU A 59 -0.55 11.20 5.06
N GLU A 60 0.69 10.85 4.76
CA GLU A 60 1.46 11.45 3.68
C GLU A 60 0.82 11.21 2.32
N THR A 61 0.91 12.20 1.43
CA THR A 61 0.37 12.12 0.06
C THR A 61 1.22 11.28 -0.89
N LYS A 62 2.24 10.59 -0.39
CA LYS A 62 3.09 9.72 -1.20
C LYS A 62 2.29 8.52 -1.72
N ILE A 63 2.29 8.36 -3.04
CA ILE A 63 1.61 7.24 -3.69
C ILE A 63 2.48 5.99 -3.57
N LYS A 64 1.89 4.91 -3.05
CA LYS A 64 2.52 3.60 -2.96
C LYS A 64 2.08 2.74 -4.15
N HIS A 65 3.02 2.06 -4.77
CA HIS A 65 2.75 1.13 -5.86
C HIS A 65 2.75 -0.29 -5.29
N LEU A 66 1.55 -0.85 -5.13
CA LEU A 66 1.35 -2.15 -4.51
C LEU A 66 1.07 -3.21 -5.56
N ALA A 67 1.53 -4.44 -5.31
CA ALA A 67 1.21 -5.57 -6.17
C ALA A 67 0.03 -6.35 -5.60
N LYS A 68 -0.82 -6.85 -6.51
CA LYS A 68 -2.03 -7.61 -6.15
C LYS A 68 -2.03 -8.94 -6.89
N GLY A 69 -1.79 -10.01 -6.16
CA GLY A 69 -1.77 -11.36 -6.71
C GLY A 69 -0.44 -11.75 -7.32
N ALA A 70 -0.09 -13.01 -7.20
CA ALA A 70 1.16 -13.57 -7.71
C ALA A 70 0.97 -15.03 -8.13
N THR A 71 -0.11 -15.31 -8.87
CA THR A 71 -0.48 -16.69 -9.25
C THR A 71 0.48 -17.29 -10.27
N HIS A 72 1.25 -16.47 -10.99
CA HIS A 72 2.23 -16.90 -12.00
C HIS A 72 3.69 -16.69 -11.55
N LEU A 73 3.90 -16.44 -10.26
CA LEU A 73 5.21 -16.10 -9.73
C LEU A 73 6.29 -17.18 -10.04
N TYR A 74 5.91 -18.45 -10.04
CA TYR A 74 6.85 -19.57 -10.19
C TYR A 74 6.84 -20.22 -11.58
N ASP A 75 6.15 -19.63 -12.55
CA ASP A 75 5.96 -20.27 -13.87
C ASP A 75 7.28 -20.62 -14.57
N GLU A 76 8.32 -19.79 -14.40
CA GLU A 76 9.62 -19.99 -15.02
C GLU A 76 10.65 -20.62 -14.08
N VAL A 77 10.24 -21.00 -12.87
CA VAL A 77 11.14 -21.55 -11.85
C VAL A 77 11.30 -23.06 -12.06
N ARG A 78 12.54 -23.52 -12.09
CA ARG A 78 12.83 -24.96 -12.19
C ARG A 78 12.40 -25.69 -10.91
N MET A 79 11.92 -26.92 -11.07
CA MET A 79 11.43 -27.72 -9.94
C MET A 79 12.46 -27.88 -8.83
N LYS A 80 13.75 -27.96 -9.17
CA LYS A 80 14.82 -28.11 -8.18
C LYS A 80 14.96 -26.88 -7.25
N HIS A 81 14.47 -25.71 -7.67
CA HIS A 81 14.53 -24.46 -6.88
C HIS A 81 13.19 -24.10 -6.24
N TYR A 82 12.10 -24.70 -6.69
CA TYR A 82 10.75 -24.29 -6.36
C TYR A 82 10.49 -24.26 -4.86
N GLU A 83 10.74 -25.37 -4.16
CA GLU A 83 10.45 -25.46 -2.72
C GLU A 83 11.28 -24.46 -1.89
N THR A 84 12.56 -24.32 -2.22
CA THR A 84 13.46 -23.40 -1.51
C THR A 84 13.04 -21.96 -1.72
N ILE A 85 12.77 -21.56 -2.95
CA ILE A 85 12.33 -20.18 -3.27
C ILE A 85 10.98 -19.92 -2.62
N LYS A 86 10.03 -20.83 -2.73
CA LYS A 86 8.71 -20.70 -2.11
C LYS A 86 8.81 -20.46 -0.60
N PHE A 87 9.64 -21.25 0.08
CA PHE A 87 9.84 -21.09 1.52
C PHE A 87 10.39 -19.72 1.87
N LYS A 88 11.36 -19.22 1.10
CA LYS A 88 11.95 -17.89 1.32
C LYS A 88 10.92 -16.77 1.05
N VAL A 89 10.11 -16.90 0.00
CA VAL A 89 9.04 -15.94 -0.30
C VAL A 89 8.00 -15.92 0.82
N MET A 90 7.65 -17.07 1.37
CA MET A 90 6.76 -17.14 2.53
C MET A 90 7.28 -16.30 3.69
N GLY A 91 8.57 -16.39 3.99
CA GLY A 91 9.20 -15.57 5.03
C GLY A 91 9.14 -14.10 4.73
N LEU A 92 9.38 -13.70 3.48
CA LEU A 92 9.31 -12.30 3.06
C LEU A 92 7.90 -11.73 3.14
N LEU A 93 6.88 -12.54 2.94
CA LEU A 93 5.47 -12.10 2.95
C LEU A 93 4.78 -12.29 4.31
N GLY A 94 5.55 -12.58 5.35
CA GLY A 94 5.02 -12.61 6.71
C GLY A 94 4.49 -13.95 7.19
N GLY A 95 4.91 -15.06 6.56
CA GLY A 95 4.55 -16.41 6.95
C GLY A 95 3.50 -17.03 6.02
N ARG A 96 3.15 -18.28 6.31
CA ARG A 96 2.32 -19.11 5.44
C ARG A 96 0.93 -18.49 5.14
N THR A 97 0.21 -18.08 6.16
CA THR A 97 -1.13 -17.51 6.00
C THR A 97 -1.11 -16.23 5.18
N SER A 98 -0.21 -15.31 5.53
CA SER A 98 -0.02 -14.04 4.81
C SER A 98 0.42 -14.30 3.37
N TYR A 99 1.32 -15.26 3.15
CA TYR A 99 1.80 -15.66 1.84
C TYR A 99 0.65 -16.07 0.91
N TYR A 100 -0.21 -16.98 1.34
CA TYR A 100 -1.32 -17.43 0.48
C TYR A 100 -2.33 -16.32 0.22
N ARG A 101 -2.55 -15.43 1.17
CA ARG A 101 -3.39 -14.24 0.95
C ARG A 101 -2.80 -13.30 -0.07
N CYS A 102 -1.49 -13.10 -0.06
CA CYS A 102 -0.79 -12.31 -1.08
C CYS A 102 -0.88 -12.95 -2.47
N ILE A 103 -0.64 -14.25 -2.56
CA ILE A 103 -0.70 -14.98 -3.84
C ILE A 103 -2.08 -14.85 -4.49
N ARG A 104 -3.15 -14.93 -3.70
CA ARG A 104 -4.53 -14.83 -4.20
C ARG A 104 -5.01 -13.40 -4.43
N GLY A 105 -4.21 -12.39 -4.08
CA GLY A 105 -4.59 -11.00 -4.23
C GLY A 105 -5.51 -10.45 -3.13
N VAL A 106 -5.69 -11.19 -2.04
CA VAL A 106 -6.49 -10.74 -0.89
C VAL A 106 -5.70 -9.72 -0.05
N LYS A 107 -4.38 -9.90 0.03
CA LYS A 107 -3.47 -8.98 0.71
C LYS A 107 -2.50 -8.39 -0.30
N LEU A 108 -2.32 -7.08 -0.26
CA LEU A 108 -1.42 -6.39 -1.17
C LEU A 108 0.04 -6.56 -0.77
N ILE A 109 0.93 -6.52 -1.75
CA ILE A 109 2.38 -6.70 -1.57
C ILE A 109 3.03 -5.32 -1.69
N SER A 110 3.77 -4.91 -0.65
CA SER A 110 4.44 -3.60 -0.61
C SER A 110 5.61 -3.53 -1.60
N GLU A 111 6.06 -2.31 -1.92
CA GLU A 111 7.23 -2.11 -2.78
C GLU A 111 8.49 -2.77 -2.20
N GLU A 112 8.68 -2.70 -0.88
CA GLU A 112 9.80 -3.34 -0.21
C GLU A 112 9.78 -4.86 -0.38
N GLN A 113 8.61 -5.46 -0.23
CA GLN A 113 8.42 -6.90 -0.43
C GLN A 113 8.63 -7.29 -1.90
N GLN A 114 8.12 -6.47 -2.83
CA GLN A 114 8.34 -6.69 -4.27
C GLN A 114 9.84 -6.70 -4.61
N ASN A 115 10.58 -5.73 -4.09
CA ASN A 115 12.02 -5.63 -4.32
C ASN A 115 12.78 -6.80 -3.69
N ALA A 116 12.38 -7.23 -2.51
CA ALA A 116 13.00 -8.38 -1.84
C ALA A 116 12.77 -9.67 -2.63
N ILE A 117 11.57 -9.88 -3.18
CA ILE A 117 11.26 -11.03 -4.02
C ILE A 117 12.07 -10.98 -5.31
N ALA A 118 12.16 -9.81 -5.95
CA ALA A 118 12.94 -9.63 -7.16
C ALA A 118 14.43 -9.99 -6.93
N SER A 119 15.01 -9.49 -5.84
CA SER A 119 16.39 -9.79 -5.47
C SER A 119 16.61 -11.27 -5.21
N LEU A 120 15.63 -11.93 -4.58
CA LEU A 120 15.69 -13.38 -4.33
C LEU A 120 15.73 -14.16 -5.65
N PHE A 121 14.84 -13.84 -6.59
CA PHE A 121 14.81 -14.52 -7.89
C PHE A 121 16.08 -14.28 -8.68
N GLU A 122 16.60 -13.06 -8.69
CA GLU A 122 17.86 -12.73 -9.37
C GLU A 122 19.02 -13.52 -8.79
N SER A 123 19.04 -13.76 -7.47
CA SER A 123 20.08 -14.57 -6.84
C SER A 123 20.09 -16.03 -7.31
N TYR A 124 18.97 -16.52 -7.85
CA TYR A 124 18.86 -17.85 -8.46
C TYR A 124 18.98 -17.81 -9.99
N GLY A 125 19.24 -16.64 -10.57
CA GLY A 125 19.39 -16.49 -12.02
C GLY A 125 18.09 -16.34 -12.80
N TYR A 126 16.98 -16.05 -12.14
CA TYR A 126 15.70 -15.81 -12.79
C TYR A 126 15.44 -14.33 -13.01
N ASP A 127 14.79 -14.03 -14.14
CA ASP A 127 14.32 -12.68 -14.44
C ASP A 127 13.07 -12.37 -13.60
N SER A 128 12.97 -11.12 -13.13
CA SER A 128 11.90 -10.67 -12.25
C SER A 128 10.98 -9.65 -12.89
N ASP A 129 10.97 -9.51 -14.23
CA ASP A 129 10.12 -8.55 -14.92
C ASP A 129 8.65 -8.90 -14.76
N ASN A 130 7.89 -7.99 -14.13
CA ASN A 130 6.44 -8.08 -13.94
C ASN A 130 5.94 -9.43 -13.42
N PRO A 131 6.46 -9.91 -12.26
CA PRO A 131 6.08 -11.23 -11.75
C PRO A 131 4.68 -11.28 -11.11
N PHE A 132 4.04 -10.12 -10.92
CA PHE A 132 2.77 -10.01 -10.22
C PHE A 132 1.61 -9.85 -11.20
N ASP A 133 0.41 -10.29 -10.76
CA ASP A 133 -0.77 -10.32 -11.62
C ASP A 133 -1.28 -8.92 -11.94
N GLU A 134 -1.38 -8.05 -10.93
CA GLU A 134 -1.87 -6.69 -11.06
C GLU A 134 -1.08 -5.73 -10.16
N TYR A 135 -1.19 -4.43 -10.45
CA TYR A 135 -0.58 -3.37 -9.63
C TYR A 135 -1.65 -2.34 -9.27
N VAL A 136 -1.61 -1.87 -8.03
CA VAL A 136 -2.57 -0.91 -7.48
C VAL A 136 -1.80 0.24 -6.85
N ASN A 137 -2.27 1.47 -7.11
CA ASN A 137 -1.74 2.66 -6.47
C ASN A 137 -2.57 3.00 -5.23
N SER A 138 -1.90 3.36 -4.14
CA SER A 138 -2.55 3.75 -2.89
C SER A 138 -1.69 4.76 -2.14
N PHE A 139 -2.32 5.46 -1.23
CA PHE A 139 -1.60 6.33 -0.29
C PHE A 139 -1.00 5.52 0.87
#